data_e8b03ff404220b97c02525a3c9caa8c7
#
_entry.id   e8b03ff404220b97c02525a3c9caa8c7
#
_cell.length_a   1.000
_cell.length_b   1.000
_cell.length_c   1.000
_cell.angle_alpha   90.00
_cell.angle_beta   90.00
_cell.angle_gamma   90.00
#
_symmetry.space_group_name_H-M   'P 1'
#
loop_
_entity.id
_entity.type
_entity.pdbx_description
1 polymer ?
#
loop_
_entity_poly.entity_id
_entity_poly.type
_entity_poly.pdbx_seq_one_letter_code
_entity_poly.pdbx_strand_id
1 'polypeptide(L)'
;MAGLEVASIEHIGDKWDSESLVVAQVIQLDQHPHADRLRLPTLDLGKGEKIRVVCGAPNLEVGQKIVFAKEGASLFNPRSGKHEILKGASIRGIESEGMVCSALELGIGEDNGGILVLDDESVTGTPIKELLSDSIINTELTPNRPDCLSVIGTAYEIAALFGKNIIEPESSYQSGDTKINDRIQVSVQDPLNCPRYTGSLIENITVGPSPVWLQDVLTKSGQRPINNVVDITNYVMLEYGQPLHAFDFNKLEGDEIIVRQASVSESLHTLDSQRRTLMPPMLVIADTSKSIGLAGIMGGINTEIDEGTTDIFLEAANFNAANTRATRSSLGLNTEASYRFERDIRHELAPIALKRATYLISQLCGGVPAEGIIDTFSAPYHIKTIEITETRFEKILGAPVSMKDIWNIIKRLGFEK
;
A
#
# COMPACT_ATOMS: atom_id res chain seq x y z
N MET A 1 -19.44 -2.07 -21.20
CA MET A 1 -18.22 -1.33 -20.84
C MET A 1 -18.60 -0.26 -19.83
N ALA A 2 -17.92 -0.23 -18.70
CA ALA A 2 -18.27 0.65 -17.57
C ALA A 2 -17.52 1.97 -17.54
N GLY A 3 -16.74 2.29 -18.58
CA GLY A 3 -15.91 3.50 -18.62
C GLY A 3 -14.56 3.38 -17.89
N LEU A 4 -14.24 2.18 -17.34
CA LEU A 4 -12.90 1.84 -16.86
C LEU A 4 -12.25 0.92 -17.88
N GLU A 5 -11.11 1.36 -18.44
CA GLU A 5 -10.33 0.56 -19.38
C GLU A 5 -9.38 -0.36 -18.62
N VAL A 6 -9.38 -1.64 -18.98
CA VAL A 6 -8.39 -2.59 -18.49
C VAL A 6 -7.21 -2.56 -19.46
N ALA A 7 -6.09 -2.02 -19.01
CA ALA A 7 -4.86 -1.91 -19.80
C ALA A 7 -4.15 -3.27 -19.91
N SER A 8 -4.05 -4.02 -18.82
CA SER A 8 -3.50 -5.36 -18.79
C SER A 8 -4.06 -6.22 -17.65
N ILE A 9 -3.94 -7.51 -17.78
CA ILE A 9 -4.18 -8.49 -16.71
C ILE A 9 -2.91 -9.33 -16.60
N GLU A 10 -2.32 -9.33 -15.43
CA GLU A 10 -1.17 -10.16 -15.10
C GLU A 10 -1.63 -11.31 -14.20
N HIS A 11 -1.26 -12.52 -14.56
CA HIS A 11 -1.64 -13.72 -13.81
C HIS A 11 -0.41 -14.24 -13.06
N ILE A 12 -0.47 -14.20 -11.73
CA ILE A 12 0.51 -14.84 -10.86
C ILE A 12 0.20 -16.33 -10.78
N GLY A 13 1.20 -17.15 -10.97
CA GLY A 13 1.04 -18.60 -10.85
C GLY A 13 0.50 -19.31 -12.09
N ASP A 14 0.30 -18.63 -13.22
CA ASP A 14 -0.15 -19.28 -14.45
C ASP A 14 0.73 -20.46 -14.90
N LYS A 15 2.04 -20.33 -14.68
CA LYS A 15 3.05 -21.32 -15.04
C LYS A 15 3.28 -22.39 -13.96
N TRP A 16 2.62 -22.27 -12.83
CA TRP A 16 2.76 -23.24 -11.74
C TRP A 16 1.92 -24.48 -12.01
N ASP A 17 2.60 -25.60 -11.93
CA ASP A 17 1.93 -26.89 -11.97
C ASP A 17 1.46 -27.29 -10.57
N SER A 18 0.20 -27.72 -10.47
CA SER A 18 -0.45 -28.06 -9.19
C SER A 18 0.14 -29.30 -8.51
N GLU A 19 0.85 -30.16 -9.24
CA GLU A 19 1.42 -31.40 -8.68
C GLU A 19 2.87 -31.21 -8.19
N SER A 20 3.60 -30.27 -8.79
CA SER A 20 5.04 -30.09 -8.55
C SER A 20 5.39 -29.00 -7.55
N LEU A 21 4.46 -28.06 -7.24
CA LEU A 21 4.64 -26.97 -6.27
C LEU A 21 3.61 -27.10 -5.15
N VAL A 22 4.08 -27.45 -3.95
CA VAL A 22 3.18 -27.73 -2.82
C VAL A 22 3.64 -27.07 -1.51
N VAL A 23 2.70 -26.88 -0.59
CA VAL A 23 2.99 -26.52 0.79
C VAL A 23 3.68 -27.69 1.47
N ALA A 24 4.83 -27.46 2.10
CA ALA A 24 5.52 -28.43 2.95
C ALA A 24 5.74 -27.89 4.34
N GLN A 25 5.89 -28.78 5.33
CA GLN A 25 6.27 -28.43 6.68
C GLN A 25 7.67 -28.94 6.99
N VAL A 26 8.52 -28.10 7.55
CA VAL A 26 9.84 -28.50 8.03
C VAL A 26 9.67 -29.25 9.35
N ILE A 27 9.87 -30.56 9.35
CA ILE A 27 9.70 -31.41 10.54
C ILE A 27 11.01 -31.73 11.25
N GLN A 28 12.14 -31.64 10.55
CA GLN A 28 13.48 -31.85 11.09
C GLN A 28 14.49 -31.02 10.29
N LEU A 29 15.57 -30.59 10.94
CA LEU A 29 16.61 -29.79 10.32
C LEU A 29 17.98 -30.24 10.81
N ASP A 30 18.74 -30.95 9.96
CA ASP A 30 20.08 -31.43 10.26
C ASP A 30 21.16 -30.57 9.57
N GLN A 31 22.37 -30.59 10.10
CA GLN A 31 23.54 -29.97 9.47
C GLN A 31 24.06 -30.86 8.33
N HIS A 32 24.47 -30.22 7.21
CA HIS A 32 25.11 -30.96 6.11
C HIS A 32 26.52 -31.44 6.52
N PRO A 33 26.86 -32.74 6.34
CA PRO A 33 28.12 -33.28 6.85
C PRO A 33 29.39 -32.74 6.18
N HIS A 34 29.26 -32.16 4.98
CA HIS A 34 30.37 -31.68 4.16
C HIS A 34 30.27 -30.19 3.78
N ALA A 35 29.41 -29.42 4.47
CA ALA A 35 29.23 -28.00 4.15
C ALA A 35 28.59 -27.22 5.31
N ASP A 36 29.32 -26.24 5.86
CA ASP A 36 28.93 -25.50 7.05
C ASP A 36 27.69 -24.59 6.82
N ARG A 37 27.45 -24.15 5.57
CA ARG A 37 26.34 -23.27 5.21
C ARG A 37 25.11 -24.00 4.67
N LEU A 38 25.19 -25.32 4.51
CA LEU A 38 24.09 -26.14 4.00
C LEU A 38 23.41 -26.89 5.13
N ARG A 39 22.12 -27.02 5.05
CA ARG A 39 21.28 -27.77 5.98
C ARG A 39 20.45 -28.80 5.22
N LEU A 40 20.01 -29.82 5.95
CA LEU A 40 19.26 -30.94 5.42
C LEU A 40 17.88 -30.96 6.08
N PRO A 41 16.90 -30.15 5.59
CA PRO A 41 15.54 -30.23 6.07
C PRO A 41 14.90 -31.56 5.64
N THR A 42 14.19 -32.18 6.59
CA THR A 42 13.18 -33.20 6.29
C THR A 42 11.83 -32.51 6.26
N LEU A 43 11.14 -32.64 5.14
CA LEU A 43 9.89 -32.00 4.85
C LEU A 43 8.75 -33.03 4.89
N ASP A 44 7.63 -32.65 5.50
CA ASP A 44 6.36 -33.35 5.38
C ASP A 44 5.56 -32.71 4.25
N LEU A 45 5.18 -33.48 3.25
CA LEU A 45 4.39 -33.04 2.09
C LEU A 45 2.89 -33.38 2.24
N GLY A 46 2.47 -33.84 3.40
CA GLY A 46 1.13 -34.31 3.64
C GLY A 46 0.93 -35.78 3.24
N LYS A 47 -0.20 -36.35 3.63
CA LYS A 47 -0.55 -37.75 3.33
C LYS A 47 0.51 -38.81 3.72
N GLY A 48 1.43 -38.45 4.62
CA GLY A 48 2.53 -39.34 5.04
C GLY A 48 3.77 -39.32 4.16
N GLU A 49 3.79 -38.53 3.10
CA GLU A 49 4.94 -38.36 2.22
C GLU A 49 5.99 -37.45 2.91
N LYS A 50 7.22 -37.93 3.01
CA LYS A 50 8.33 -37.18 3.57
C LYS A 50 9.52 -37.20 2.62
N ILE A 51 10.18 -36.04 2.48
CA ILE A 51 11.36 -35.91 1.64
C ILE A 51 12.47 -35.17 2.38
N ARG A 52 13.71 -35.50 2.08
CA ARG A 52 14.88 -34.80 2.59
C ARG A 52 15.60 -34.11 1.45
N VAL A 53 15.90 -32.84 1.60
CA VAL A 53 16.55 -32.03 0.57
C VAL A 53 17.69 -31.22 1.14
N VAL A 54 18.48 -30.60 0.26
CA VAL A 54 19.59 -29.70 0.64
C VAL A 54 19.10 -28.26 0.48
N CYS A 55 19.31 -27.43 1.53
CA CYS A 55 18.94 -26.02 1.52
C CYS A 55 20.06 -25.16 2.12
N GLY A 56 20.34 -24.02 1.48
CA GLY A 56 21.33 -23.04 1.94
C GLY A 56 20.74 -21.77 2.54
N ALA A 57 19.41 -21.67 2.62
CA ALA A 57 18.75 -20.48 3.12
C ALA A 57 18.98 -20.26 4.63
N PRO A 58 19.28 -19.03 5.07
CA PRO A 58 19.59 -18.75 6.46
C PRO A 58 18.35 -18.75 7.38
N ASN A 59 17.18 -18.48 6.85
CA ASN A 59 15.93 -18.31 7.59
C ASN A 59 15.09 -19.60 7.74
N LEU A 60 15.67 -20.77 7.45
CA LEU A 60 14.96 -22.06 7.55
C LEU A 60 14.91 -22.54 9.01
N GLU A 61 13.73 -22.85 9.55
CA GLU A 61 13.51 -23.32 10.92
C GLU A 61 12.52 -24.49 10.97
N VAL A 62 12.63 -25.32 12.01
CA VAL A 62 11.67 -26.41 12.25
C VAL A 62 10.31 -25.86 12.62
N GLY A 63 9.26 -26.44 12.06
CA GLY A 63 7.87 -26.03 12.25
C GLY A 63 7.31 -25.16 11.12
N GLN A 64 8.16 -24.43 10.40
CA GLN A 64 7.73 -23.53 9.34
C GLN A 64 6.96 -24.26 8.22
N LYS A 65 5.94 -23.58 7.69
CA LYS A 65 5.31 -23.89 6.41
C LYS A 65 6.04 -23.16 5.31
N ILE A 66 6.39 -23.87 4.24
CA ILE A 66 7.24 -23.37 3.16
C ILE A 66 6.75 -23.87 1.81
N VAL A 67 7.23 -23.27 0.73
CA VAL A 67 6.99 -23.77 -0.62
C VAL A 67 8.06 -24.78 -1.02
N PHE A 68 7.61 -25.98 -1.36
CA PHE A 68 8.47 -27.03 -1.87
C PHE A 68 8.20 -27.28 -3.37
N ALA A 69 9.28 -27.26 -4.16
CA ALA A 69 9.28 -27.63 -5.56
C ALA A 69 9.80 -29.06 -5.74
N LYS A 70 9.00 -29.94 -6.29
CA LYS A 70 9.39 -31.28 -6.73
C LYS A 70 10.19 -31.19 -8.03
N GLU A 71 10.92 -32.24 -8.37
CA GLU A 71 11.53 -32.39 -9.69
C GLU A 71 10.47 -32.24 -10.79
N GLY A 72 10.78 -31.51 -11.86
CA GLY A 72 9.83 -31.16 -12.93
C GLY A 72 9.15 -29.81 -12.78
N ALA A 73 9.20 -29.16 -11.61
CA ALA A 73 8.66 -27.82 -11.40
C ALA A 73 9.35 -26.77 -12.29
N SER A 74 8.56 -25.85 -12.84
CA SER A 74 9.10 -24.70 -13.58
C SER A 74 9.33 -23.53 -12.64
N LEU A 75 10.57 -23.14 -12.43
CA LEU A 75 11.00 -22.08 -11.52
C LEU A 75 11.78 -21.00 -12.27
N PHE A 76 11.73 -19.77 -11.76
CA PHE A 76 12.57 -18.69 -12.26
C PHE A 76 14.01 -18.89 -11.76
N ASN A 77 14.96 -18.93 -12.70
CA ASN A 77 16.37 -19.01 -12.35
C ASN A 77 17.00 -17.62 -12.41
N PRO A 78 17.40 -17.03 -11.27
CA PRO A 78 17.95 -15.68 -11.21
C PRO A 78 19.26 -15.52 -11.99
N ARG A 79 20.01 -16.60 -12.20
CA ARG A 79 21.29 -16.57 -12.92
C ARG A 79 21.10 -16.47 -14.44
N SER A 80 20.11 -17.16 -14.99
CA SER A 80 19.83 -17.13 -16.42
C SER A 80 18.77 -16.08 -16.79
N GLY A 81 18.00 -15.58 -15.82
CA GLY A 81 16.86 -14.67 -16.04
C GLY A 81 15.68 -15.35 -16.73
N LYS A 82 15.57 -16.67 -16.68
CA LYS A 82 14.54 -17.47 -17.37
C LYS A 82 13.90 -18.51 -16.46
N HIS A 83 12.71 -18.95 -16.84
CA HIS A 83 12.11 -20.12 -16.21
C HIS A 83 12.80 -21.39 -16.70
N GLU A 84 13.17 -22.26 -15.78
CA GLU A 84 13.83 -23.53 -16.03
C GLU A 84 13.12 -24.66 -15.28
N ILE A 85 13.20 -25.87 -15.83
CA ILE A 85 12.63 -27.05 -15.19
C ILE A 85 13.63 -27.55 -14.12
N LEU A 86 13.17 -27.65 -12.88
CA LEU A 86 13.93 -28.19 -11.78
C LEU A 86 14.28 -29.65 -12.03
N LYS A 87 15.54 -29.98 -11.86
CA LYS A 87 16.06 -31.36 -11.95
C LYS A 87 16.67 -31.73 -10.60
N GLY A 88 16.54 -33.00 -10.27
CA GLY A 88 17.26 -33.56 -9.12
C GLY A 88 18.76 -33.31 -9.25
N ALA A 89 19.43 -33.03 -8.14
CA ALA A 89 20.82 -32.68 -8.10
C ALA A 89 21.53 -33.33 -6.91
N SER A 90 22.79 -33.78 -7.14
CA SER A 90 23.68 -34.21 -6.04
C SER A 90 24.49 -33.01 -5.53
N ILE A 91 24.17 -32.54 -4.34
CA ILE A 91 24.81 -31.37 -3.73
C ILE A 91 25.79 -31.83 -2.64
N ARG A 92 27.08 -31.67 -2.88
CA ARG A 92 28.15 -32.13 -1.97
C ARG A 92 28.00 -33.61 -1.56
N GLY A 93 27.54 -34.48 -2.49
CA GLY A 93 27.39 -35.91 -2.26
C GLY A 93 26.07 -36.34 -1.62
N ILE A 94 25.11 -35.44 -1.47
CA ILE A 94 23.73 -35.73 -1.01
C ILE A 94 22.74 -35.45 -2.14
N GLU A 95 21.89 -36.41 -2.45
CA GLU A 95 20.85 -36.27 -3.43
C GLU A 95 19.74 -35.34 -2.89
N SER A 96 19.27 -34.44 -3.75
CA SER A 96 18.16 -33.52 -3.50
C SER A 96 17.17 -33.61 -4.65
N GLU A 97 16.04 -34.26 -4.44
CA GLU A 97 14.98 -34.49 -5.44
C GLU A 97 13.95 -33.34 -5.48
N GLY A 98 14.36 -32.15 -5.09
CA GLY A 98 13.56 -30.95 -5.07
C GLY A 98 14.28 -29.84 -4.34
N MET A 99 13.61 -28.71 -4.20
CA MET A 99 14.14 -27.55 -3.47
C MET A 99 13.05 -26.76 -2.73
N VAL A 100 13.48 -26.08 -1.69
CA VAL A 100 12.66 -25.07 -1.00
C VAL A 100 12.81 -23.73 -1.72
N CYS A 101 11.73 -23.06 -2.04
CA CYS A 101 11.70 -21.91 -2.91
C CYS A 101 11.72 -20.58 -2.15
N SER A 102 12.41 -19.59 -2.71
CA SER A 102 12.28 -18.18 -2.40
C SER A 102 11.12 -17.53 -3.19
N ALA A 103 10.75 -16.31 -2.83
CA ALA A 103 9.77 -15.52 -3.59
C ALA A 103 10.25 -15.26 -5.03
N LEU A 104 11.54 -15.02 -5.23
CA LEU A 104 12.13 -14.78 -6.55
C LEU A 104 12.01 -16.00 -7.46
N GLU A 105 12.30 -17.20 -6.96
CA GLU A 105 12.23 -18.45 -7.74
C GLU A 105 10.79 -18.79 -8.15
N LEU A 106 9.80 -18.36 -7.35
CA LEU A 106 8.38 -18.46 -7.69
C LEU A 106 7.92 -17.37 -8.65
N GLY A 107 8.71 -16.30 -8.84
CA GLY A 107 8.36 -15.14 -9.67
C GLY A 107 7.32 -14.22 -9.03
N ILE A 108 7.23 -14.20 -7.69
CA ILE A 108 6.28 -13.37 -6.93
C ILE A 108 6.95 -12.27 -6.10
N GLY A 109 8.25 -12.10 -6.22
CA GLY A 109 9.01 -11.07 -5.52
C GLY A 109 10.47 -11.05 -5.97
N GLU A 110 11.22 -10.07 -5.49
CA GLU A 110 12.65 -9.91 -5.82
C GLU A 110 13.58 -10.51 -4.75
N ASP A 111 13.03 -10.95 -3.61
CA ASP A 111 13.82 -11.48 -2.50
C ASP A 111 14.30 -12.93 -2.79
N ASN A 112 15.61 -13.11 -2.74
CA ASN A 112 16.30 -14.41 -2.81
C ASN A 112 17.24 -14.64 -1.62
N GLY A 113 17.20 -13.79 -0.61
CA GLY A 113 18.03 -13.89 0.60
C GLY A 113 17.65 -15.04 1.52
N GLY A 114 16.41 -15.56 1.35
CA GLY A 114 15.86 -16.66 2.12
C GLY A 114 14.76 -17.41 1.39
N ILE A 115 14.18 -18.40 2.07
CA ILE A 115 12.99 -19.10 1.59
C ILE A 115 11.72 -18.29 1.85
N LEU A 116 10.68 -18.54 1.05
CA LEU A 116 9.34 -18.03 1.34
C LEU A 116 8.69 -18.85 2.46
N VAL A 117 8.46 -18.18 3.59
CA VAL A 117 7.73 -18.76 4.73
C VAL A 117 6.25 -18.40 4.58
N LEU A 118 5.39 -19.42 4.68
CA LEU A 118 3.94 -19.29 4.59
C LEU A 118 3.32 -19.17 5.97
N ASP A 119 2.06 -18.77 6.04
CA ASP A 119 1.29 -18.76 7.28
C ASP A 119 1.21 -20.15 7.90
N ASP A 120 1.25 -20.23 9.24
CA ASP A 120 1.21 -21.48 10.01
C ASP A 120 -0.06 -22.30 9.75
N GLU A 121 -1.16 -21.62 9.40
CA GLU A 121 -2.45 -22.24 9.05
C GLU A 121 -2.46 -22.89 7.65
N SER A 122 -1.42 -22.69 6.86
CA SER A 122 -1.33 -23.30 5.51
C SER A 122 -1.34 -24.82 5.62
N VAL A 123 -2.24 -25.45 4.85
CA VAL A 123 -2.42 -26.91 4.89
C VAL A 123 -1.31 -27.60 4.09
N THR A 124 -0.54 -28.46 4.75
CA THR A 124 0.55 -29.24 4.12
C THR A 124 0.01 -30.12 2.98
N GLY A 125 0.69 -30.10 1.84
CA GLY A 125 0.31 -30.84 0.62
C GLY A 125 -0.65 -30.06 -0.28
N THR A 126 -1.11 -28.88 0.10
CA THR A 126 -1.91 -28.01 -0.77
C THR A 126 -1.07 -27.52 -1.95
N PRO A 127 -1.57 -27.58 -3.20
CA PRO A 127 -0.91 -26.96 -4.33
C PRO A 127 -0.72 -25.45 -4.11
N ILE A 128 0.48 -24.94 -4.37
CA ILE A 128 0.78 -23.51 -4.19
C ILE A 128 -0.10 -22.64 -5.08
N LYS A 129 -0.49 -23.12 -6.24
CA LYS A 129 -1.40 -22.44 -7.15
C LYS A 129 -2.75 -22.10 -6.49
N GLU A 130 -3.27 -22.95 -5.60
CA GLU A 130 -4.53 -22.70 -4.88
C GLU A 130 -4.38 -21.65 -3.79
N LEU A 131 -3.17 -21.45 -3.26
CA LEU A 131 -2.88 -20.55 -2.14
C LEU A 131 -2.40 -19.18 -2.61
N LEU A 132 -1.49 -19.13 -3.59
CA LEU A 132 -0.77 -17.91 -3.95
C LEU A 132 -1.07 -17.40 -5.38
N SER A 133 -1.87 -18.13 -6.20
CA SER A 133 -2.24 -17.58 -7.51
C SER A 133 -3.13 -16.37 -7.36
N ASP A 134 -2.92 -15.39 -8.24
CA ASP A 134 -3.67 -14.14 -8.21
C ASP A 134 -3.76 -13.54 -9.62
N SER A 135 -4.61 -12.52 -9.77
CA SER A 135 -4.74 -11.76 -11.00
C SER A 135 -4.69 -10.28 -10.71
N ILE A 136 -3.66 -9.62 -11.19
CA ILE A 136 -3.50 -8.17 -11.09
C ILE A 136 -4.13 -7.52 -12.30
N ILE A 137 -5.18 -6.74 -12.09
CA ILE A 137 -5.88 -6.01 -13.15
C ILE A 137 -5.38 -4.56 -13.14
N ASN A 138 -4.64 -4.19 -14.18
CA ASN A 138 -4.18 -2.82 -14.37
C ASN A 138 -5.24 -2.03 -15.15
N THR A 139 -5.72 -0.94 -14.56
CA THR A 139 -6.72 -0.06 -15.16
C THR A 139 -6.09 1.24 -15.62
N GLU A 140 -6.45 1.71 -16.82
CA GLU A 140 -6.12 3.04 -17.29
C GLU A 140 -7.24 4.00 -16.95
N LEU A 141 -6.93 4.98 -16.10
CA LEU A 141 -7.90 5.94 -15.60
C LEU A 141 -7.74 7.30 -16.25
N THR A 142 -8.83 7.82 -16.78
CA THR A 142 -8.87 9.18 -17.32
C THR A 142 -8.79 10.23 -16.20
N PRO A 143 -8.24 11.44 -16.45
CA PRO A 143 -8.06 12.45 -15.40
C PRO A 143 -9.34 12.93 -14.70
N ASN A 144 -10.50 12.69 -15.30
CA ASN A 144 -11.81 13.04 -14.74
C ASN A 144 -12.42 11.96 -13.82
N ARG A 145 -11.67 10.88 -13.56
CA ARG A 145 -12.10 9.77 -12.67
C ARG A 145 -11.14 9.56 -11.50
N PRO A 146 -10.81 10.62 -10.72
CA PRO A 146 -9.96 10.48 -9.53
C PRO A 146 -10.57 9.58 -8.45
N ASP A 147 -11.89 9.43 -8.44
CA ASP A 147 -12.63 8.53 -7.57
C ASP A 147 -12.19 7.05 -7.73
N CYS A 148 -11.81 6.65 -8.95
CA CYS A 148 -11.35 5.29 -9.24
C CYS A 148 -9.84 5.06 -9.03
N LEU A 149 -9.09 6.06 -8.53
CA LEU A 149 -7.69 5.90 -8.13
C LEU A 149 -7.54 5.14 -6.80
N SER A 150 -8.48 4.24 -6.52
CA SER A 150 -8.55 3.45 -5.30
C SER A 150 -9.37 2.17 -5.49
N VAL A 151 -9.10 1.19 -4.62
CA VAL A 151 -9.88 -0.06 -4.57
C VAL A 151 -11.33 0.23 -4.23
N ILE A 152 -11.60 1.08 -3.24
CA ILE A 152 -12.95 1.45 -2.81
C ILE A 152 -13.71 2.17 -3.94
N GLY A 153 -13.07 3.13 -4.63
CA GLY A 153 -13.70 3.82 -5.75
C GLY A 153 -14.07 2.87 -6.89
N THR A 154 -13.18 1.94 -7.23
CA THR A 154 -13.47 0.89 -8.20
C THR A 154 -14.57 -0.06 -7.71
N ALA A 155 -14.61 -0.37 -6.41
CA ALA A 155 -15.67 -1.19 -5.82
C ALA A 155 -17.05 -0.51 -5.91
N TYR A 156 -17.14 0.81 -5.74
CA TYR A 156 -18.38 1.57 -5.94
C TYR A 156 -18.88 1.45 -7.39
N GLU A 157 -17.99 1.57 -8.38
CA GLU A 157 -18.35 1.38 -9.79
C GLU A 157 -18.90 -0.02 -10.06
N ILE A 158 -18.18 -1.05 -9.59
CA ILE A 158 -18.58 -2.44 -9.76
C ILE A 158 -19.94 -2.69 -9.06
N ALA A 159 -20.09 -2.22 -7.85
CA ALA A 159 -21.34 -2.34 -7.08
C ALA A 159 -22.52 -1.67 -7.80
N ALA A 160 -22.31 -0.46 -8.34
CA ALA A 160 -23.33 0.24 -9.10
C ALA A 160 -23.75 -0.52 -10.36
N LEU A 161 -22.79 -1.11 -11.09
CA LEU A 161 -23.05 -1.90 -12.29
C LEU A 161 -23.84 -3.19 -11.99
N PHE A 162 -23.46 -3.91 -10.96
CA PHE A 162 -24.08 -5.18 -10.59
C PHE A 162 -25.27 -5.06 -9.62
N GLY A 163 -25.63 -3.83 -9.21
CA GLY A 163 -26.71 -3.59 -8.26
C GLY A 163 -26.43 -4.18 -6.88
N LYS A 164 -25.18 -4.16 -6.46
CA LYS A 164 -24.69 -4.66 -5.16
C LYS A 164 -24.37 -3.48 -4.23
N ASN A 165 -24.21 -3.79 -2.95
CA ASN A 165 -23.66 -2.86 -1.96
C ASN A 165 -22.21 -3.23 -1.71
N ILE A 166 -21.38 -2.24 -1.37
CA ILE A 166 -20.03 -2.46 -0.88
C ILE A 166 -20.06 -2.74 0.63
N ILE A 167 -19.02 -3.38 1.10
CA ILE A 167 -18.75 -3.57 2.53
C ILE A 167 -17.57 -2.65 2.85
N GLU A 168 -17.83 -1.63 3.67
CA GLU A 168 -16.79 -0.70 4.10
C GLU A 168 -15.79 -1.41 5.01
N PRO A 169 -14.48 -1.16 4.85
CA PRO A 169 -13.48 -1.70 5.75
C PRO A 169 -13.64 -1.19 7.18
N GLU A 170 -13.30 -2.02 8.17
CA GLU A 170 -13.31 -1.65 9.59
C GLU A 170 -12.35 -0.48 9.86
N SER A 171 -12.80 0.52 10.60
CA SER A 171 -12.01 1.70 10.94
C SER A 171 -12.25 2.22 12.36
N SER A 172 -12.97 1.44 13.18
CA SER A 172 -13.27 1.80 14.57
C SER A 172 -12.09 1.43 15.47
N TYR A 173 -11.61 2.36 16.27
CA TYR A 173 -10.55 2.12 17.26
C TYR A 173 -10.91 2.75 18.61
N GLN A 174 -10.26 2.28 19.64
CA GLN A 174 -10.34 2.89 20.97
C GLN A 174 -9.18 3.87 21.14
N SER A 175 -9.47 5.06 21.67
CA SER A 175 -8.47 6.06 22.02
C SER A 175 -8.01 5.90 23.46
N GLY A 176 -6.79 6.35 23.75
CA GLY A 176 -6.29 6.58 25.09
C GLY A 176 -6.86 7.85 25.72
N ASP A 177 -6.29 8.22 26.87
CA ASP A 177 -6.74 9.39 27.66
C ASP A 177 -6.07 10.70 27.20
N THR A 178 -5.02 10.65 26.39
CA THR A 178 -4.29 11.81 25.88
C THR A 178 -5.16 12.53 24.84
N LYS A 179 -5.46 13.82 25.07
CA LYS A 179 -6.17 14.62 24.07
C LYS A 179 -5.21 15.20 23.05
N ILE A 180 -5.49 15.01 21.78
CA ILE A 180 -4.62 15.48 20.70
C ILE A 180 -4.36 16.99 20.75
N ASN A 181 -5.38 17.79 21.07
CA ASN A 181 -5.29 19.25 21.12
C ASN A 181 -4.40 19.78 22.28
N ASP A 182 -4.10 18.93 23.27
CA ASP A 182 -3.17 19.29 24.37
C ASP A 182 -1.71 18.98 23.97
N ARG A 183 -1.48 18.30 22.84
CA ARG A 183 -0.17 17.84 22.39
C ARG A 183 0.33 18.56 21.14
N ILE A 184 -0.56 18.91 20.22
CA ILE A 184 -0.20 19.51 18.93
C ILE A 184 -1.36 20.34 18.38
N GLN A 185 -1.01 21.40 17.66
CA GLN A 185 -1.94 22.25 16.93
C GLN A 185 -1.62 22.23 15.43
N VAL A 186 -2.59 22.63 14.61
CA VAL A 186 -2.38 22.77 13.16
C VAL A 186 -2.89 24.12 12.70
N SER A 187 -2.05 24.90 12.05
CA SER A 187 -2.41 26.14 11.38
C SER A 187 -2.23 26.03 9.87
N VAL A 188 -3.27 26.40 9.13
CA VAL A 188 -3.25 26.46 7.68
C VAL A 188 -3.22 27.92 7.24
N GLN A 189 -2.03 28.41 6.87
CA GLN A 189 -1.82 29.80 6.45
C GLN A 189 -2.24 30.06 4.99
N ASP A 190 -2.34 29.01 4.18
CA ASP A 190 -2.79 29.09 2.79
C ASP A 190 -3.99 28.16 2.53
N PRO A 191 -5.21 28.56 2.94
CA PRO A 191 -6.42 27.75 2.81
C PRO A 191 -6.87 27.52 1.35
N LEU A 192 -6.38 28.32 0.41
CA LEU A 192 -6.65 28.09 -1.03
C LEU A 192 -5.87 26.91 -1.59
N ASN A 193 -4.64 26.71 -1.11
CA ASN A 193 -3.79 25.62 -1.53
C ASN A 193 -3.87 24.38 -0.62
N CYS A 194 -4.36 24.53 0.62
CA CYS A 194 -4.69 23.45 1.53
C CYS A 194 -6.09 23.66 2.13
N PRO A 195 -7.17 23.29 1.41
CA PRO A 195 -8.54 23.52 1.89
C PRO A 195 -8.90 22.68 3.11
N ARG A 196 -8.32 21.49 3.29
CA ARG A 196 -8.53 20.64 4.47
C ARG A 196 -7.23 19.97 4.90
N TYR A 197 -6.98 19.99 6.20
CA TYR A 197 -5.89 19.27 6.83
C TYR A 197 -6.40 18.49 8.04
N THR A 198 -6.16 17.19 8.07
CA THR A 198 -6.55 16.33 9.20
C THR A 198 -5.33 15.64 9.77
N GLY A 199 -5.32 15.44 11.09
CA GLY A 199 -4.22 14.79 11.80
C GLY A 199 -4.69 13.92 12.97
N SER A 200 -3.94 12.85 13.21
CA SER A 200 -4.09 11.93 14.34
C SER A 200 -2.73 11.72 15.00
N LEU A 201 -2.70 11.72 16.33
CA LEU A 201 -1.51 11.39 17.12
C LEU A 201 -1.65 9.95 17.61
N ILE A 202 -0.62 9.12 17.43
CA ILE A 202 -0.60 7.74 17.88
C ILE A 202 0.69 7.54 18.67
N GLU A 203 0.54 7.16 19.94
CA GLU A 203 1.64 7.02 20.90
C GLU A 203 1.99 5.55 21.13
N ASN A 204 3.24 5.29 21.52
CA ASN A 204 3.76 3.96 21.89
C ASN A 204 3.66 2.91 20.78
N ILE A 205 3.94 3.27 19.54
CA ILE A 205 4.04 2.32 18.44
C ILE A 205 5.37 1.56 18.47
N THR A 206 5.39 0.43 17.79
CA THR A 206 6.62 -0.31 17.48
C THR A 206 6.78 -0.38 15.96
N VAL A 207 7.84 0.22 15.45
CA VAL A 207 8.19 0.13 14.03
C VAL A 207 8.91 -1.19 13.76
N GLY A 208 8.49 -1.88 12.72
CA GLY A 208 9.07 -3.15 12.31
C GLY A 208 8.60 -3.58 10.92
N PRO A 209 8.92 -4.80 10.48
CA PRO A 209 8.43 -5.31 9.21
C PRO A 209 6.90 -5.45 9.23
N SER A 210 6.29 -5.16 8.09
CA SER A 210 4.85 -5.35 7.89
C SER A 210 4.46 -6.83 7.93
N PRO A 211 3.22 -7.16 8.30
CA PRO A 211 2.68 -8.51 8.11
C PRO A 211 2.77 -8.96 6.64
N VAL A 212 2.95 -10.26 6.41
CA VAL A 212 3.16 -10.84 5.07
C VAL A 212 2.03 -10.44 4.09
N TRP A 213 0.77 -10.47 4.52
CA TRP A 213 -0.36 -10.09 3.68
C TRP A 213 -0.26 -8.64 3.17
N LEU A 214 0.23 -7.71 4.02
CA LEU A 214 0.37 -6.29 3.66
C LEU A 214 1.53 -6.09 2.67
N GLN A 215 2.65 -6.78 2.90
CA GLN A 215 3.78 -6.78 1.97
C GLN A 215 3.37 -7.35 0.60
N ASP A 216 2.59 -8.43 0.57
CA ASP A 216 2.10 -9.08 -0.66
C ASP A 216 1.21 -8.13 -1.46
N VAL A 217 0.21 -7.51 -0.82
CA VAL A 217 -0.69 -6.55 -1.47
C VAL A 217 0.07 -5.37 -2.06
N LEU A 218 1.01 -4.78 -1.30
CA LEU A 218 1.81 -3.67 -1.77
C LEU A 218 2.70 -4.06 -2.94
N THR A 219 3.39 -5.19 -2.86
CA THR A 219 4.25 -5.70 -3.93
C THR A 219 3.46 -5.95 -5.22
N LYS A 220 2.30 -6.59 -5.12
CA LYS A 220 1.39 -6.81 -6.25
C LYS A 220 0.85 -5.50 -6.85
N SER A 221 0.76 -4.45 -6.02
CA SER A 221 0.36 -3.10 -6.45
C SER A 221 1.53 -2.24 -6.95
N GLY A 222 2.73 -2.81 -7.11
CA GLY A 222 3.93 -2.11 -7.57
C GLY A 222 4.59 -1.21 -6.52
N GLN A 223 4.24 -1.37 -5.23
CA GLN A 223 4.83 -0.63 -4.11
C GLN A 223 5.87 -1.51 -3.40
N ARG A 224 7.01 -0.93 -3.04
CA ARG A 224 8.01 -1.62 -2.24
C ARG A 224 7.68 -1.51 -0.76
N PRO A 225 7.53 -2.63 -0.02
CA PRO A 225 7.39 -2.59 1.44
C PRO A 225 8.63 -1.98 2.12
N ILE A 226 8.42 -1.17 3.16
CA ILE A 226 9.46 -0.44 3.89
C ILE A 226 9.40 -0.80 5.37
N ASN A 227 8.34 -0.41 6.07
CA ASN A 227 8.03 -0.77 7.44
C ASN A 227 6.52 -0.67 7.68
N ASN A 228 6.04 -1.24 8.78
CA ASN A 228 4.61 -1.33 9.07
C ASN A 228 3.87 0.01 9.07
N VAL A 229 4.48 1.11 9.50
CA VAL A 229 3.84 2.44 9.50
C VAL A 229 3.70 2.99 8.08
N VAL A 230 4.81 3.04 7.33
CA VAL A 230 4.82 3.56 5.96
C VAL A 230 3.96 2.70 5.03
N ASP A 231 4.02 1.39 5.20
CA ASP A 231 3.27 0.43 4.41
C ASP A 231 1.75 0.56 4.64
N ILE A 232 1.32 0.82 5.88
CA ILE A 232 -0.09 1.13 6.18
C ILE A 232 -0.52 2.43 5.48
N THR A 233 0.30 3.48 5.47
CA THR A 233 -0.05 4.71 4.76
C THR A 233 -0.19 4.49 3.26
N ASN A 234 0.70 3.71 2.65
CA ASN A 234 0.64 3.32 1.25
C ASN A 234 -0.57 2.42 0.95
N TYR A 235 -0.86 1.45 1.82
CA TYR A 235 -2.03 0.59 1.69
C TYR A 235 -3.34 1.38 1.71
N VAL A 236 -3.51 2.28 2.69
CA VAL A 236 -4.72 3.10 2.79
C VAL A 236 -4.84 4.09 1.62
N MET A 237 -3.72 4.60 1.10
CA MET A 237 -3.72 5.38 -0.13
C MET A 237 -4.25 4.56 -1.33
N LEU A 238 -3.86 3.30 -1.47
CA LEU A 238 -4.39 2.40 -2.51
C LEU A 238 -5.86 2.02 -2.24
N GLU A 239 -6.22 1.80 -0.98
CA GLU A 239 -7.57 1.40 -0.57
C GLU A 239 -8.59 2.53 -0.80
N TYR A 240 -8.30 3.78 -0.39
CA TYR A 240 -9.23 4.93 -0.42
C TYR A 240 -8.90 6.01 -1.46
N GLY A 241 -7.70 6.00 -2.03
CA GLY A 241 -7.26 7.05 -2.97
C GLY A 241 -6.79 8.33 -2.30
N GLN A 242 -6.67 8.34 -0.97
CA GLN A 242 -6.19 9.46 -0.17
C GLN A 242 -4.75 9.22 0.27
N PRO A 243 -3.77 10.00 -0.20
CA PRO A 243 -2.42 9.93 0.32
C PRO A 243 -2.36 10.37 1.79
N LEU A 244 -1.55 9.65 2.58
CA LEU A 244 -1.25 9.96 3.96
C LEU A 244 0.27 10.10 4.14
N HIS A 245 0.67 10.78 5.21
CA HIS A 245 2.06 10.84 5.63
C HIS A 245 2.17 10.68 7.16
N ALA A 246 3.20 9.99 7.62
CA ALA A 246 3.50 9.85 9.03
C ALA A 246 4.80 10.58 9.36
N PHE A 247 4.74 11.49 10.32
CA PHE A 247 5.90 12.18 10.87
C PHE A 247 6.28 11.54 12.20
N ASP A 248 7.55 11.33 12.46
CA ASP A 248 8.06 11.03 13.78
C ASP A 248 7.78 12.22 14.70
N PHE A 249 6.84 12.03 15.63
CA PHE A 249 6.38 13.11 16.51
C PHE A 249 7.50 13.67 17.40
N ASN A 250 8.44 12.81 17.80
CA ASN A 250 9.55 13.22 18.66
C ASN A 250 10.64 14.01 17.92
N LYS A 251 10.61 14.04 16.58
CA LYS A 251 11.51 14.84 15.73
C LYS A 251 10.93 16.20 15.32
N LEU A 252 9.65 16.45 15.67
CA LEU A 252 9.02 17.75 15.45
C LEU A 252 9.57 18.77 16.45
N GLU A 253 9.81 19.99 15.98
CA GLU A 253 10.21 21.11 16.85
C GLU A 253 8.98 21.96 17.19
N GLY A 254 8.67 22.06 18.50
CA GLY A 254 7.48 22.72 19.00
C GLY A 254 6.23 21.85 18.97
N ASP A 255 5.08 22.49 19.13
CA ASP A 255 3.77 21.86 19.28
C ASP A 255 2.77 22.27 18.18
N GLU A 256 3.28 22.70 17.02
CA GLU A 256 2.46 23.18 15.91
C GLU A 256 2.96 22.66 14.55
N ILE A 257 2.02 22.17 13.75
CA ILE A 257 2.21 21.95 12.31
C ILE A 257 1.66 23.15 11.55
N ILE A 258 2.47 23.71 10.66
CA ILE A 258 2.16 24.93 9.90
C ILE A 258 2.15 24.60 8.41
N VAL A 259 0.99 24.73 7.77
CA VAL A 259 0.87 24.60 6.31
C VAL A 259 0.99 26.01 5.70
N ARG A 260 2.08 26.26 4.99
CA ARG A 260 2.41 27.60 4.45
C ARG A 260 3.10 27.51 3.09
N GLN A 261 3.18 28.63 2.41
CA GLN A 261 4.06 28.74 1.25
C GLN A 261 5.54 28.71 1.68
N ALA A 262 6.36 28.13 0.80
CA ALA A 262 7.81 28.17 0.99
C ALA A 262 8.34 29.60 0.93
N SER A 263 9.38 29.89 1.72
CA SER A 263 10.13 31.13 1.61
C SER A 263 11.06 31.10 0.38
N VAL A 264 11.49 32.24 -0.08
CA VAL A 264 12.45 32.33 -1.21
C VAL A 264 13.75 31.63 -0.83
N SER A 265 14.17 30.68 -1.65
CA SER A 265 15.38 29.87 -1.46
C SER A 265 15.36 28.98 -0.21
N GLU A 266 14.20 28.67 0.32
CA GLU A 266 14.05 27.70 1.40
C GLU A 266 14.58 26.34 0.95
N SER A 267 15.22 25.59 1.86
CA SER A 267 15.85 24.31 1.51
C SER A 267 15.19 23.18 2.30
N LEU A 268 14.77 22.14 1.58
CA LEU A 268 14.26 20.89 2.17
C LEU A 268 15.09 19.72 1.67
N HIS A 269 15.46 18.82 2.58
CA HIS A 269 16.05 17.52 2.26
C HIS A 269 14.93 16.48 2.25
N THR A 270 14.57 15.98 1.08
CA THR A 270 13.44 15.09 0.87
C THR A 270 13.82 13.62 1.06
N LEU A 271 12.82 12.73 1.28
CA LEU A 271 13.00 11.30 1.57
C LEU A 271 13.80 10.53 0.49
N ASP A 272 13.88 11.04 -0.73
CA ASP A 272 14.75 10.50 -1.80
C ASP A 272 16.22 10.94 -1.67
N SER A 273 16.62 11.47 -0.50
CA SER A 273 17.96 11.97 -0.20
C SER A 273 18.44 13.11 -1.10
N GLN A 274 17.53 13.88 -1.68
CA GLN A 274 17.85 15.04 -2.49
C GLN A 274 17.59 16.34 -1.73
N ARG A 275 18.55 17.28 -1.80
CA ARG A 275 18.36 18.64 -1.30
C ARG A 275 17.70 19.50 -2.36
N ARG A 276 16.54 20.06 -2.04
CA ARG A 276 15.73 20.85 -2.95
C ARG A 276 15.66 22.30 -2.50
N THR A 277 15.79 23.21 -3.43
CA THR A 277 15.55 24.64 -3.21
C THR A 277 14.11 24.93 -3.59
N LEU A 278 13.37 25.47 -2.61
CA LEU A 278 11.96 25.78 -2.76
C LEU A 278 11.74 27.26 -3.00
N MET A 279 10.63 27.57 -3.65
CA MET A 279 10.23 28.93 -4.02
C MET A 279 8.71 29.09 -3.82
N PRO A 280 8.21 30.28 -3.46
CA PRO A 280 6.78 30.55 -3.57
C PRO A 280 6.31 30.37 -5.03
N PRO A 281 5.12 29.83 -5.26
CA PRO A 281 4.06 29.43 -4.33
C PRO A 281 4.07 27.95 -3.93
N MET A 282 5.23 27.27 -3.93
CA MET A 282 5.31 25.88 -3.46
C MET A 282 4.81 25.80 -2.02
N LEU A 283 3.96 24.83 -1.71
CA LEU A 283 3.39 24.64 -0.39
C LEU A 283 4.25 23.67 0.41
N VAL A 284 4.53 24.00 1.66
CA VAL A 284 5.27 23.16 2.59
C VAL A 284 4.46 22.86 3.84
N ILE A 285 4.74 21.70 4.42
CA ILE A 285 4.41 21.39 5.80
C ILE A 285 5.64 21.74 6.63
N ALA A 286 5.46 22.50 7.68
CA ALA A 286 6.52 22.94 8.56
C ALA A 286 6.15 22.68 10.04
N ASP A 287 7.15 22.53 10.87
CA ASP A 287 7.01 22.71 12.31
C ASP A 287 7.29 24.19 12.67
N THR A 288 7.48 24.50 13.96
CA THR A 288 7.71 25.89 14.40
C THR A 288 9.05 26.47 13.94
N SER A 289 9.97 25.66 13.42
CA SER A 289 11.33 26.08 13.07
C SER A 289 11.73 25.84 11.61
N LYS A 290 11.22 24.75 10.97
CA LYS A 290 11.70 24.32 9.66
C LYS A 290 10.62 23.61 8.83
N SER A 291 10.84 23.51 7.51
CA SER A 291 10.05 22.66 6.66
C SER A 291 10.33 21.18 6.95
N ILE A 292 9.28 20.39 7.04
CA ILE A 292 9.30 18.93 7.30
C ILE A 292 8.72 18.12 6.14
N GLY A 293 8.10 18.78 5.16
CA GLY A 293 7.57 18.12 3.97
C GLY A 293 7.18 19.10 2.88
N LEU A 294 7.20 18.59 1.64
CA LEU A 294 6.64 19.26 0.46
C LEU A 294 5.21 18.80 0.29
N ALA A 295 4.26 19.68 0.55
CA ALA A 295 2.84 19.36 0.66
C ALA A 295 2.29 18.62 -0.57
N GLY A 296 1.70 17.45 -0.35
CA GLY A 296 1.11 16.60 -1.39
C GLY A 296 2.10 15.95 -2.36
N ILE A 297 3.40 15.99 -2.08
CA ILE A 297 4.43 15.45 -2.97
C ILE A 297 5.35 14.49 -2.23
N MET A 298 6.11 14.96 -1.22
CA MET A 298 7.10 14.12 -0.55
C MET A 298 7.48 14.68 0.83
N GLY A 299 7.60 13.81 1.82
CA GLY A 299 8.08 14.16 3.16
C GLY A 299 9.56 14.58 3.19
N GLY A 300 9.95 15.21 4.28
CA GLY A 300 11.34 15.53 4.61
C GLY A 300 12.01 14.40 5.40
N ILE A 301 13.30 14.18 5.17
CA ILE A 301 14.10 13.17 5.88
C ILE A 301 14.25 13.49 7.38
N ASN A 302 14.07 14.76 7.76
CA ASN A 302 14.24 15.25 9.12
C ASN A 302 13.15 14.79 10.11
N THR A 303 12.05 14.24 9.61
CA THR A 303 10.96 13.67 10.41
C THR A 303 10.58 12.26 9.94
N GLU A 304 11.50 11.60 9.23
CA GLU A 304 11.33 10.23 8.74
C GLU A 304 11.14 9.23 9.88
N ILE A 305 10.24 8.27 9.66
CA ILE A 305 10.01 7.14 10.57
C ILE A 305 11.17 6.15 10.49
N ASP A 306 11.76 5.83 11.63
CA ASP A 306 12.81 4.83 11.77
C ASP A 306 12.50 3.82 12.89
N GLU A 307 13.40 2.86 13.11
CA GLU A 307 13.23 1.79 14.10
C GLU A 307 13.13 2.31 15.56
N GLY A 308 13.58 3.54 15.81
CA GLY A 308 13.51 4.19 17.13
C GLY A 308 12.25 5.03 17.34
N THR A 309 11.41 5.18 16.32
CA THR A 309 10.18 5.98 16.41
C THR A 309 9.14 5.29 17.31
N THR A 310 8.65 6.02 18.32
CA THR A 310 7.64 5.54 19.26
C THR A 310 6.30 6.26 19.16
N ASP A 311 6.31 7.50 18.68
CA ASP A 311 5.11 8.30 18.56
C ASP A 311 5.07 8.94 17.18
N ILE A 312 3.91 8.95 16.54
CA ILE A 312 3.73 9.50 15.21
C ILE A 312 2.59 10.50 15.15
N PHE A 313 2.80 11.55 14.36
CA PHE A 313 1.71 12.39 13.87
C PHE A 313 1.37 11.97 12.45
N LEU A 314 0.14 11.45 12.27
CA LEU A 314 -0.36 10.98 10.99
C LEU A 314 -1.16 12.09 10.32
N GLU A 315 -0.77 12.44 9.09
CA GLU A 315 -1.40 13.44 8.24
C GLU A 315 -2.29 12.78 7.19
N ALA A 316 -3.49 13.32 6.99
CA ALA A 316 -4.24 13.18 5.75
C ALA A 316 -4.83 14.54 5.38
N ALA A 317 -4.40 15.10 4.27
CA ALA A 317 -4.77 16.44 3.87
C ALA A 317 -5.30 16.49 2.44
N ASN A 318 -5.87 17.62 2.06
CA ASN A 318 -6.25 17.89 0.67
C ASN A 318 -5.49 19.12 0.18
N PHE A 319 -4.85 18.99 -0.98
CA PHE A 319 -4.04 20.03 -1.59
C PHE A 319 -4.56 20.42 -2.97
N ASN A 320 -4.42 21.69 -3.32
CA ASN A 320 -4.87 22.22 -4.61
C ASN A 320 -4.15 21.53 -5.77
N ALA A 321 -4.93 20.99 -6.70
CA ALA A 321 -4.43 20.21 -7.84
C ALA A 321 -3.49 21.01 -8.75
N ALA A 322 -3.79 22.31 -9.01
CA ALA A 322 -2.96 23.14 -9.86
C ALA A 322 -1.62 23.47 -9.19
N ASN A 323 -1.61 23.78 -7.88
CA ASN A 323 -0.39 24.03 -7.12
C ASN A 323 0.49 22.78 -7.05
N THR A 324 -0.09 21.62 -6.73
CA THR A 324 0.63 20.33 -6.70
C THR A 324 1.25 20.02 -8.05
N ARG A 325 0.50 20.17 -9.16
CA ARG A 325 1.00 19.94 -10.52
C ARG A 325 2.14 20.88 -10.88
N ALA A 326 2.02 22.18 -10.58
CA ALA A 326 3.06 23.15 -10.85
C ALA A 326 4.34 22.86 -10.06
N THR A 327 4.20 22.54 -8.77
CA THR A 327 5.33 22.25 -7.88
C THR A 327 6.05 20.97 -8.31
N ARG A 328 5.33 19.86 -8.55
CA ARG A 328 5.96 18.61 -8.97
C ARG A 328 6.67 18.75 -10.33
N SER A 329 6.06 19.49 -11.27
CA SER A 329 6.66 19.70 -12.60
C SER A 329 7.94 20.52 -12.51
N SER A 330 7.97 21.57 -11.69
CA SER A 330 9.15 22.41 -11.51
C SER A 330 10.33 21.69 -10.84
N LEU A 331 10.03 20.69 -9.97
CA LEU A 331 11.04 19.91 -9.26
C LEU A 331 11.35 18.57 -9.94
N GLY A 332 10.64 18.21 -11.01
CA GLY A 332 10.80 16.93 -11.70
C GLY A 332 10.38 15.73 -10.87
N LEU A 333 9.45 15.90 -9.91
CA LEU A 333 9.00 14.86 -8.99
C LEU A 333 7.68 14.23 -9.45
N ASN A 334 7.67 12.89 -9.52
CA ASN A 334 6.46 12.12 -9.76
C ASN A 334 6.31 11.11 -8.63
N THR A 335 5.28 11.27 -7.80
CA THR A 335 4.97 10.36 -6.70
C THR A 335 3.51 9.92 -6.76
N GLU A 336 3.17 8.80 -6.14
CA GLU A 336 1.79 8.31 -6.02
C GLU A 336 0.87 9.33 -5.33
N ALA A 337 1.42 10.10 -4.37
CA ALA A 337 0.70 11.19 -3.72
C ALA A 337 0.40 12.33 -4.71
N SER A 338 1.42 12.84 -5.40
CA SER A 338 1.22 13.93 -6.37
C SER A 338 0.32 13.54 -7.53
N TYR A 339 0.36 12.27 -7.96
CA TYR A 339 -0.51 11.73 -9.00
C TYR A 339 -1.99 11.81 -8.64
N ARG A 340 -2.32 11.59 -7.35
CA ARG A 340 -3.69 11.69 -6.82
C ARG A 340 -4.11 13.15 -6.60
N PHE A 341 -3.30 13.93 -5.92
CA PHE A 341 -3.62 15.32 -5.63
C PHE A 341 -3.79 16.20 -6.88
N GLU A 342 -2.97 16.01 -7.91
CA GLU A 342 -3.11 16.76 -9.16
C GLU A 342 -4.41 16.48 -9.94
N ARG A 343 -5.17 15.46 -9.52
CA ARG A 343 -6.47 15.06 -10.09
C ARG A 343 -7.67 15.49 -9.26
N ASP A 344 -7.46 16.33 -8.25
CA ASP A 344 -8.51 16.96 -7.43
C ASP A 344 -9.38 15.92 -6.68
N ILE A 345 -8.73 15.09 -5.84
CA ILE A 345 -9.42 14.13 -4.97
C ILE A 345 -10.31 14.82 -3.96
N ARG A 346 -11.39 14.16 -3.53
CA ARG A 346 -12.42 14.73 -2.64
C ARG A 346 -11.88 15.05 -1.25
N HIS A 347 -12.28 16.19 -0.69
CA HIS A 347 -11.89 16.63 0.66
C HIS A 347 -12.38 15.71 1.77
N GLU A 348 -13.51 15.01 1.55
CA GLU A 348 -14.13 14.10 2.51
C GLU A 348 -13.29 12.83 2.74
N LEU A 349 -12.42 12.48 1.81
CA LEU A 349 -11.57 11.31 1.94
C LEU A 349 -10.54 11.45 3.07
N ALA A 350 -10.06 12.67 3.35
CA ALA A 350 -9.01 12.89 4.34
C ALA A 350 -9.34 12.31 5.74
N PRO A 351 -10.46 12.68 6.40
CA PRO A 351 -10.78 12.10 7.71
C PRO A 351 -11.16 10.61 7.65
N ILE A 352 -11.68 10.11 6.52
CA ILE A 352 -12.04 8.70 6.36
C ILE A 352 -10.76 7.85 6.32
N ALA A 353 -9.82 8.23 5.46
CA ALA A 353 -8.55 7.53 5.32
C ALA A 353 -7.68 7.66 6.58
N LEU A 354 -7.67 8.84 7.22
CA LEU A 354 -7.00 9.05 8.50
C LEU A 354 -7.48 8.05 9.55
N LYS A 355 -8.80 7.90 9.68
CA LYS A 355 -9.44 7.00 10.64
C LYS A 355 -9.06 5.53 10.37
N ARG A 356 -9.08 5.13 9.08
CA ARG A 356 -8.69 3.79 8.65
C ARG A 356 -7.22 3.51 8.95
N ALA A 357 -6.31 4.43 8.63
CA ALA A 357 -4.89 4.27 8.90
C ALA A 357 -4.59 4.26 10.40
N THR A 358 -5.24 5.11 11.20
CA THR A 358 -5.16 5.10 12.67
C THR A 358 -5.57 3.74 13.24
N TYR A 359 -6.69 3.19 12.76
CA TYR A 359 -7.12 1.84 13.13
C TYR A 359 -6.05 0.78 12.81
N LEU A 360 -5.56 0.75 11.58
CA LEU A 360 -4.55 -0.24 11.16
C LEU A 360 -3.25 -0.11 11.94
N ILE A 361 -2.77 1.11 12.20
CA ILE A 361 -1.57 1.35 12.99
C ILE A 361 -1.77 0.87 14.43
N SER A 362 -2.93 1.15 15.04
CA SER A 362 -3.22 0.65 16.39
C SER A 362 -3.23 -0.89 16.47
N GLN A 363 -3.69 -1.56 15.41
CA GLN A 363 -3.74 -3.03 15.37
C GLN A 363 -2.39 -3.68 15.04
N LEU A 364 -1.61 -3.08 14.14
CA LEU A 364 -0.42 -3.74 13.58
C LEU A 364 0.89 -3.22 14.17
N CYS A 365 0.88 -2.00 14.74
CA CYS A 365 2.06 -1.40 15.35
C CYS A 365 1.95 -1.29 16.89
N GLY A 366 0.81 -1.69 17.49
CA GLY A 366 0.58 -1.70 18.93
C GLY A 366 0.37 -0.31 19.54
N GLY A 367 0.21 0.74 18.74
CA GLY A 367 0.07 2.12 19.22
C GLY A 367 -1.30 2.43 19.83
N VAL A 368 -1.33 3.46 20.66
CA VAL A 368 -2.53 3.99 21.31
C VAL A 368 -2.88 5.34 20.68
N PRO A 369 -3.98 5.46 19.91
CA PRO A 369 -4.41 6.75 19.37
C PRO A 369 -4.82 7.72 20.47
N ALA A 370 -4.42 8.99 20.36
CA ALA A 370 -4.92 10.05 21.22
C ALA A 370 -6.42 10.29 21.03
N GLU A 371 -7.09 10.83 22.04
CA GLU A 371 -8.51 11.22 21.97
C GLU A 371 -8.71 12.36 20.98
N GLY A 372 -9.59 12.17 20.00
CA GLY A 372 -9.94 13.15 18.98
C GLY A 372 -9.02 13.09 17.76
N ILE A 373 -9.31 13.94 16.80
CA ILE A 373 -8.51 14.23 15.60
C ILE A 373 -8.45 15.74 15.41
N ILE A 374 -7.40 16.24 14.80
CA ILE A 374 -7.38 17.59 14.27
C ILE A 374 -8.08 17.55 12.90
N ASP A 375 -9.01 18.46 12.66
CA ASP A 375 -9.68 18.62 11.37
C ASP A 375 -9.87 20.11 11.08
N THR A 376 -8.92 20.69 10.37
CA THR A 376 -8.95 22.08 9.93
C THR A 376 -9.52 22.13 8.52
N PHE A 377 -10.79 22.54 8.41
CA PHE A 377 -11.50 22.66 7.14
C PHE A 377 -11.78 24.14 6.85
N SER A 378 -10.81 24.79 6.22
CA SER A 378 -10.80 26.24 6.02
C SER A 378 -11.68 26.73 4.86
N ALA A 379 -11.96 25.88 3.90
CA ALA A 379 -12.78 26.19 2.73
C ALA A 379 -13.82 25.07 2.54
N PRO A 380 -14.97 25.14 3.26
CA PRO A 380 -16.00 24.12 3.16
C PRO A 380 -16.44 23.95 1.71
N TYR A 381 -16.46 22.72 1.27
CA TYR A 381 -16.85 22.35 -0.08
C TYR A 381 -18.35 22.67 -0.30
N HIS A 382 -18.63 23.44 -1.35
CA HIS A 382 -20.00 23.61 -1.79
C HIS A 382 -20.37 22.43 -2.69
N ILE A 383 -21.42 21.69 -2.31
CA ILE A 383 -21.97 20.62 -3.13
C ILE A 383 -22.31 21.20 -4.50
N LYS A 384 -21.64 20.69 -5.54
CA LYS A 384 -21.88 21.14 -6.91
C LYS A 384 -23.19 20.54 -7.41
N THR A 385 -24.17 21.37 -7.67
CA THR A 385 -25.40 20.98 -8.36
C THR A 385 -25.16 20.94 -9.85
N ILE A 386 -25.50 19.82 -10.49
CA ILE A 386 -25.40 19.63 -11.94
C ILE A 386 -26.78 19.51 -12.50
N GLU A 387 -27.15 20.44 -13.36
CA GLU A 387 -28.43 20.38 -14.09
C GLU A 387 -28.28 19.49 -15.32
N ILE A 388 -29.14 18.47 -15.41
CA ILE A 388 -29.15 17.50 -16.51
C ILE A 388 -30.55 17.41 -17.13
N THR A 389 -30.60 17.23 -18.47
CA THR A 389 -31.84 17.04 -19.23
C THR A 389 -31.70 15.82 -20.15
N GLU A 390 -32.83 15.20 -20.49
CA GLU A 390 -32.86 14.08 -21.48
C GLU A 390 -32.22 14.50 -22.81
N THR A 391 -32.56 15.69 -23.32
CA THR A 391 -32.02 16.23 -24.56
C THR A 391 -30.48 16.35 -24.53
N ARG A 392 -29.89 16.73 -23.36
CA ARG A 392 -28.46 16.84 -23.23
C ARG A 392 -27.78 15.47 -23.25
N PHE A 393 -28.39 14.48 -22.58
CA PHE A 393 -27.93 13.10 -22.61
C PHE A 393 -28.01 12.49 -24.00
N GLU A 394 -29.15 12.64 -24.68
CA GLU A 394 -29.35 12.15 -26.04
C GLU A 394 -28.34 12.76 -27.01
N LYS A 395 -28.05 14.05 -26.89
CA LYS A 395 -27.05 14.73 -27.72
C LYS A 395 -25.61 14.16 -27.51
N ILE A 396 -25.27 13.78 -26.28
CA ILE A 396 -23.94 13.25 -25.94
C ILE A 396 -23.83 11.77 -26.28
N LEU A 397 -24.87 10.98 -25.98
CA LEU A 397 -24.86 9.52 -26.16
C LEU A 397 -25.24 9.10 -27.58
N GLY A 398 -25.89 9.97 -28.35
CA GLY A 398 -26.41 9.65 -29.68
C GLY A 398 -27.63 8.74 -29.66
N ALA A 399 -28.24 8.50 -28.50
CA ALA A 399 -29.40 7.67 -28.31
C ALA A 399 -30.33 8.22 -27.22
N PRO A 400 -31.67 8.09 -27.35
CA PRO A 400 -32.61 8.56 -26.33
C PRO A 400 -32.52 7.69 -25.07
N VAL A 401 -32.45 8.36 -23.91
CA VAL A 401 -32.43 7.70 -22.58
C VAL A 401 -33.38 8.47 -21.68
N SER A 402 -34.28 7.76 -20.99
CA SER A 402 -35.26 8.41 -20.10
C SER A 402 -34.61 8.93 -18.82
N MET A 403 -35.12 10.04 -18.26
CA MET A 403 -34.65 10.54 -16.96
C MET A 403 -34.77 9.51 -15.83
N LYS A 404 -35.75 8.60 -15.93
CA LYS A 404 -35.89 7.49 -14.98
C LYS A 404 -34.69 6.52 -15.03
N ASP A 405 -34.24 6.17 -16.23
CA ASP A 405 -33.10 5.26 -16.40
C ASP A 405 -31.79 5.95 -16.02
N ILE A 406 -31.61 7.19 -16.44
CA ILE A 406 -30.49 8.02 -16.01
C ILE A 406 -30.40 8.06 -14.49
N TRP A 407 -31.53 8.40 -13.82
CA TRP A 407 -31.56 8.48 -12.37
C TRP A 407 -31.28 7.15 -11.69
N ASN A 408 -31.80 6.04 -12.21
CA ASN A 408 -31.54 4.70 -11.68
C ASN A 408 -30.08 4.30 -11.73
N ILE A 409 -29.33 4.84 -12.68
CA ILE A 409 -27.87 4.58 -12.80
C ILE A 409 -27.10 5.49 -11.84
N ILE A 410 -27.30 6.83 -11.92
CA ILE A 410 -26.45 7.78 -11.20
C ILE A 410 -26.64 7.72 -9.68
N LYS A 411 -27.86 7.43 -9.20
CA LYS A 411 -28.10 7.27 -7.75
C LYS A 411 -27.29 6.13 -7.13
N ARG A 412 -26.95 5.09 -7.92
CA ARG A 412 -26.10 3.98 -7.46
C ARG A 412 -24.65 4.40 -7.30
N LEU A 413 -24.25 5.48 -7.95
CA LEU A 413 -22.94 6.11 -7.84
C LEU A 413 -22.90 7.18 -6.75
N GLY A 414 -23.94 7.30 -5.91
CA GLY A 414 -23.97 8.21 -4.78
C GLY A 414 -24.46 9.63 -5.11
N PHE A 415 -25.00 9.86 -6.32
CA PHE A 415 -25.62 11.16 -6.63
C PHE A 415 -26.98 11.29 -5.93
N GLU A 416 -27.22 12.46 -5.36
CA GLU A 416 -28.50 12.85 -4.74
C GLU A 416 -29.31 13.76 -5.69
N LYS A 417 -30.67 13.75 -5.53
CA LYS A 417 -31.58 14.52 -6.39
C LYS A 417 -32.05 15.78 -5.69
#